data_4c884d68f15c1450bdd1db0dea62c455
#
_entry.id   4c884d68f15c1450bdd1db0dea62c455
#
_cell.length_a   1.000
_cell.length_b   1.000
_cell.length_c   1.000
_cell.angle_alpha   90.00
_cell.angle_beta   90.00
_cell.angle_gamma   90.00
#
_symmetry.space_group_name_H-M   'P 1'
#
loop_
_entity.id
_entity.type
_entity.pdbx_description
1 polymer ?
#
loop_
_entity_poly.entity_id
_entity_poly.type
_entity_poly.pdbx_seq_one_letter_code
_entity_poly.pdbx_strand_id
1 'polypeptide(L)'
;MIQSPAFAQKIIRWYTENKRPLPWRETTDPYKIWLSEIILQQTRVAQGLPYYERFVNAYPTVAKLAAAPQQNVLRLWQGLGYYSRARNLHTCAKQIVETYNGIFPNTFNELQKLPGVGPYTAAAIASIAFKESVAVVDGNVYRVLARVFGIEIDTASTEGKKYFFEKANQLVPAKDPDLFNQAMMEFGALHCLPQNPKCDECIFSSACVARKHELQNVLPIKSKKTKIKKRYFYYFDIRFKNKRLMKQRTAKDIWQGLYDFYLIEKKRPANSAGLRQEEMSIVAPYLPSKLPAPLKHVLSHQQLFIHFIPMELKSDKEFSVAAKKLALQVYSKKEVEQIPKPVVIEKYVKAQE
;
A
#
# COMPACT_ATOMS: atom_id res chain seq x y z
N MET A 1 -24.91 -22.75 17.08
CA MET A 1 -23.97 -21.63 16.84
C MET A 1 -23.12 -21.37 18.09
N ILE A 2 -21.84 -21.07 17.96
CA ILE A 2 -20.97 -20.75 19.09
C ILE A 2 -21.37 -19.39 19.68
N GLN A 3 -21.48 -19.29 21.01
CA GLN A 3 -21.81 -18.05 21.72
C GLN A 3 -20.59 -17.11 21.76
N SER A 4 -20.84 -15.78 21.83
CA SER A 4 -19.80 -14.75 21.81
C SER A 4 -18.67 -14.94 22.82
N PRO A 5 -18.93 -15.18 24.12
CA PRO A 5 -17.86 -15.34 25.10
C PRO A 5 -16.97 -16.55 24.80
N ALA A 6 -17.56 -17.68 24.41
CA ALA A 6 -16.82 -18.89 24.09
C ALA A 6 -15.99 -18.74 22.81
N PHE A 7 -16.48 -17.98 21.83
CA PHE A 7 -15.75 -17.66 20.60
C PHE A 7 -14.51 -16.82 20.90
N ALA A 8 -14.68 -15.72 21.65
CA ALA A 8 -13.60 -14.81 22.00
C ALA A 8 -12.50 -15.53 22.83
N GLN A 9 -12.88 -16.31 23.84
CA GLN A 9 -11.94 -17.06 24.67
C GLN A 9 -11.12 -18.05 23.85
N LYS A 10 -11.76 -18.83 22.96
CA LYS A 10 -11.07 -19.82 22.12
C LYS A 10 -10.04 -19.16 21.19
N ILE A 11 -10.41 -18.04 20.53
CA ILE A 11 -9.51 -17.41 19.58
C ILE A 11 -8.35 -16.67 20.26
N ILE A 12 -8.58 -16.04 21.41
CA ILE A 12 -7.53 -15.39 22.20
C ILE A 12 -6.54 -16.44 22.72
N ARG A 13 -7.03 -17.57 23.25
CA ARG A 13 -6.16 -18.67 23.68
C ARG A 13 -5.30 -19.17 22.54
N TRP A 14 -5.90 -19.46 21.37
CA TRP A 14 -5.14 -19.88 20.20
C TRP A 14 -4.07 -18.86 19.82
N TYR A 15 -4.40 -17.56 19.84
CA TYR A 15 -3.45 -16.50 19.54
C TYR A 15 -2.27 -16.45 20.48
N THR A 16 -2.50 -16.61 21.77
CA THR A 16 -1.44 -16.63 22.78
C THR A 16 -0.38 -17.71 22.48
N GLU A 17 -0.84 -18.87 22.00
CA GLU A 17 0.01 -20.02 21.69
C GLU A 17 0.68 -19.93 20.28
N ASN A 18 0.09 -19.19 19.32
CA ASN A 18 0.46 -19.26 17.91
C ASN A 18 0.89 -17.94 17.28
N LYS A 19 0.85 -16.83 18.01
CA LYS A 19 1.18 -15.51 17.47
C LYS A 19 2.62 -15.40 16.98
N ARG A 20 2.81 -14.80 15.81
CA ARG A 20 4.15 -14.44 15.33
C ARG A 20 4.74 -13.31 16.19
N PRO A 21 6.05 -13.35 16.53
CA PRO A 21 6.74 -12.24 17.20
C PRO A 21 6.92 -11.09 16.19
N LEU A 22 6.14 -10.03 16.35
CA LEU A 22 6.19 -8.87 15.47
C LEU A 22 6.33 -7.61 16.32
N PRO A 23 7.25 -6.67 15.99
CA PRO A 23 7.61 -5.55 16.88
C PRO A 23 6.44 -4.62 17.22
N TRP A 24 5.47 -4.48 16.32
CA TRP A 24 4.26 -3.68 16.57
C TRP A 24 3.22 -4.37 17.48
N ARG A 25 3.45 -5.63 17.87
CA ARG A 25 2.62 -6.38 18.84
C ARG A 25 3.11 -6.28 20.27
N GLU A 26 4.32 -5.77 20.45
CA GLU A 26 4.99 -5.64 21.74
C GLU A 26 4.92 -4.20 22.27
N THR A 27 4.04 -3.38 21.71
CA THR A 27 3.89 -1.98 22.08
C THR A 27 2.43 -1.56 22.08
N THR A 28 2.11 -0.59 22.94
CA THR A 28 0.83 0.12 22.96
C THR A 28 0.98 1.56 22.43
N ASP A 29 2.15 1.93 21.92
CA ASP A 29 2.40 3.25 21.34
C ASP A 29 1.55 3.43 20.06
N PRO A 30 0.57 4.35 20.05
CA PRO A 30 -0.34 4.55 18.92
C PRO A 30 0.39 4.95 17.64
N TYR A 31 1.53 5.65 17.72
CA TYR A 31 2.35 5.98 16.56
C TYR A 31 2.91 4.74 15.88
N LYS A 32 3.48 3.82 16.66
CA LYS A 32 4.09 2.59 16.14
C LYS A 32 3.04 1.63 15.59
N ILE A 33 1.88 1.53 16.25
CA ILE A 33 0.75 0.74 15.78
C ILE A 33 0.22 1.31 14.46
N TRP A 34 -0.09 2.60 14.41
CA TRP A 34 -0.55 3.29 13.20
C TRP A 34 0.42 3.11 12.03
N LEU A 35 1.73 3.29 12.27
CA LEU A 35 2.76 3.13 11.26
C LEU A 35 2.74 1.72 10.66
N SER A 36 2.66 0.69 11.51
CA SER A 36 2.57 -0.70 11.05
C SER A 36 1.31 -0.95 10.21
N GLU A 37 0.15 -0.44 10.67
CA GLU A 37 -1.11 -0.61 9.96
C GLU A 37 -1.09 0.02 8.56
N ILE A 38 -0.52 1.23 8.42
CA ILE A 38 -0.40 1.88 7.11
C ILE A 38 0.60 1.14 6.20
N ILE A 39 1.72 0.68 6.72
CA ILE A 39 2.73 -0.08 5.94
C ILE A 39 2.16 -1.40 5.46
N LEU A 40 1.39 -2.08 6.30
CA LEU A 40 0.85 -3.42 6.00
C LEU A 40 -0.42 -3.41 5.14
N GLN A 41 -1.03 -2.24 4.88
CA GLN A 41 -2.14 -2.15 3.92
C GLN A 41 -1.72 -2.75 2.56
N GLN A 42 -2.32 -3.85 2.14
CA GLN A 42 -2.01 -4.57 0.89
C GLN A 42 -0.51 -4.96 0.74
N THR A 43 0.20 -5.11 1.85
CA THR A 43 1.62 -5.50 1.90
C THR A 43 1.77 -6.71 2.82
N ARG A 44 2.49 -7.74 2.38
CA ARG A 44 2.77 -8.91 3.22
C ARG A 44 3.73 -8.54 4.35
N VAL A 45 3.59 -9.19 5.52
CA VAL A 45 4.43 -8.94 6.70
C VAL A 45 5.93 -9.01 6.36
N ALA A 46 6.37 -10.07 5.67
CA ALA A 46 7.78 -10.24 5.29
C ALA A 46 8.33 -9.08 4.44
N GLN A 47 7.49 -8.43 3.62
CA GLN A 47 7.87 -7.26 2.85
C GLN A 47 7.79 -5.98 3.68
N GLY A 48 6.79 -5.86 4.57
CA GLY A 48 6.53 -4.64 5.34
C GLY A 48 7.46 -4.46 6.53
N LEU A 49 7.89 -5.54 7.19
CA LEU A 49 8.71 -5.50 8.40
C LEU A 49 10.01 -4.68 8.23
N PRO A 50 10.85 -4.87 7.19
CA PRO A 50 12.04 -4.05 7.00
C PRO A 50 11.74 -2.56 6.78
N TYR A 51 10.56 -2.21 6.25
CA TYR A 51 10.14 -0.83 6.09
C TYR A 51 9.70 -0.22 7.42
N TYR A 52 8.94 -0.98 8.22
CA TYR A 52 8.56 -0.55 9.57
C TYR A 52 9.78 -0.22 10.41
N GLU A 53 10.77 -1.09 10.47
CA GLU A 53 12.01 -0.88 11.21
C GLU A 53 12.76 0.35 10.72
N ARG A 54 12.91 0.53 9.41
CA ARG A 54 13.55 1.72 8.83
C ARG A 54 12.80 3.01 9.18
N PHE A 55 11.46 3.00 9.17
CA PHE A 55 10.65 4.16 9.51
C PHE A 55 10.75 4.51 10.99
N VAL A 56 10.69 3.53 11.88
CA VAL A 56 10.85 3.73 13.33
C VAL A 56 12.23 4.28 13.67
N ASN A 57 13.27 3.76 12.99
CA ASN A 57 14.65 4.24 13.19
C ASN A 57 14.85 5.65 12.66
N ALA A 58 14.34 5.96 11.45
CA ALA A 58 14.49 7.30 10.85
C ALA A 58 13.60 8.36 11.52
N TYR A 59 12.40 7.96 11.93
CA TYR A 59 11.39 8.83 12.52
C TYR A 59 10.79 8.17 13.76
N PRO A 60 11.47 8.20 14.91
CA PRO A 60 11.05 7.51 16.13
C PRO A 60 9.76 8.07 16.76
N THR A 61 9.32 9.27 16.37
CA THR A 61 8.10 9.92 16.86
C THR A 61 7.29 10.52 15.71
N VAL A 62 5.99 10.73 15.93
CA VAL A 62 5.12 11.40 14.97
C VAL A 62 5.60 12.81 14.62
N ALA A 63 6.18 13.53 15.59
CA ALA A 63 6.76 14.86 15.39
C ALA A 63 7.97 14.83 14.45
N LYS A 64 8.86 13.84 14.59
CA LYS A 64 9.99 13.66 13.68
C LYS A 64 9.54 13.32 12.27
N LEU A 65 8.50 12.50 12.12
CA LEU A 65 7.90 12.19 10.81
C LEU A 65 7.24 13.43 10.20
N ALA A 66 6.49 14.21 10.97
CA ALA A 66 5.82 15.43 10.51
C ALA A 66 6.81 16.49 10.01
N ALA A 67 7.93 16.67 10.71
CA ALA A 67 8.98 17.63 10.37
C ALA A 67 9.83 17.22 9.15
N ALA A 68 9.77 15.96 8.72
CA ALA A 68 10.58 15.46 7.62
C ALA A 68 10.15 16.10 6.29
N PRO A 69 11.08 16.36 5.35
CA PRO A 69 10.71 16.66 3.96
C PRO A 69 9.94 15.49 3.34
N GLN A 70 8.84 15.79 2.64
CA GLN A 70 8.01 14.74 2.02
C GLN A 70 8.80 13.83 1.08
N GLN A 71 9.81 14.36 0.39
CA GLN A 71 10.67 13.58 -0.51
C GLN A 71 11.44 12.49 0.25
N ASN A 72 11.90 12.77 1.48
CA ASN A 72 12.61 11.80 2.31
C ASN A 72 11.67 10.66 2.76
N VAL A 73 10.43 11.01 3.11
CA VAL A 73 9.39 10.02 3.45
C VAL A 73 9.08 9.13 2.24
N LEU A 74 8.89 9.72 1.05
CA LEU A 74 8.67 8.97 -0.19
C LEU A 74 9.88 8.12 -0.60
N ARG A 75 11.11 8.61 -0.35
CA ARG A 75 12.34 7.86 -0.60
C ARG A 75 12.44 6.64 0.31
N LEU A 76 12.13 6.80 1.60
CA LEU A 76 12.12 5.69 2.54
C LEU A 76 11.04 4.66 2.22
N TRP A 77 9.91 5.09 1.63
CA TRP A 77 8.78 4.25 1.19
C TRP A 77 9.05 3.51 -0.13
N GLN A 78 10.09 3.90 -0.87
CA GLN A 78 10.33 3.41 -2.23
C GLN A 78 10.40 1.89 -2.29
N GLY A 79 9.58 1.28 -3.18
CA GLY A 79 9.47 -0.16 -3.36
C GLY A 79 8.22 -0.81 -2.74
N LEU A 80 7.56 -0.18 -1.76
CA LEU A 80 6.31 -0.70 -1.18
C LEU A 80 5.09 -0.58 -2.10
N GLY A 81 5.13 0.37 -3.04
CA GLY A 81 3.96 0.68 -3.86
C GLY A 81 2.87 1.48 -3.13
N TYR A 82 1.78 1.82 -3.85
CA TYR A 82 0.67 2.60 -3.29
C TYR A 82 1.14 3.85 -2.53
N TYR A 83 1.90 4.71 -3.20
CA TYR A 83 2.55 5.89 -2.63
C TYR A 83 1.59 6.93 -2.03
N SER A 84 0.29 6.85 -2.36
CA SER A 84 -0.74 7.62 -1.65
C SER A 84 -0.75 7.35 -0.15
N ARG A 85 -0.41 6.12 0.29
CA ARG A 85 -0.28 5.79 1.70
C ARG A 85 0.84 6.61 2.37
N ALA A 86 2.01 6.69 1.74
CA ALA A 86 3.13 7.49 2.26
C ALA A 86 2.79 8.99 2.33
N ARG A 87 2.11 9.53 1.31
CA ARG A 87 1.66 10.92 1.34
C ARG A 87 0.63 11.17 2.45
N ASN A 88 -0.38 10.29 2.55
CA ASN A 88 -1.38 10.39 3.61
C ASN A 88 -0.77 10.19 4.99
N LEU A 89 0.19 9.25 5.15
CA LEU A 89 0.97 9.07 6.39
C LEU A 89 1.64 10.38 6.81
N HIS A 90 2.32 11.04 5.88
CA HIS A 90 3.01 12.30 6.16
C HIS A 90 2.03 13.46 6.46
N THR A 91 0.93 13.58 5.70
CA THR A 91 -0.11 14.57 5.96
C THR A 91 -0.80 14.33 7.31
N CYS A 92 -1.08 13.08 7.64
CA CYS A 92 -1.65 12.68 8.92
C CYS A 92 -0.72 13.02 10.09
N ALA A 93 0.59 12.73 9.96
CA ALA A 93 1.58 13.10 10.98
C ALA A 93 1.59 14.61 11.26
N LYS A 94 1.54 15.43 10.20
CA LYS A 94 1.46 16.90 10.34
C LYS A 94 0.19 17.32 11.08
N GLN A 95 -0.97 16.78 10.67
CA GLN A 95 -2.24 17.09 11.34
C GLN A 95 -2.22 16.68 12.82
N ILE A 96 -1.65 15.53 13.18
CA ILE A 96 -1.52 15.10 14.57
C ILE A 96 -0.68 16.11 15.37
N VAL A 97 0.42 16.61 14.80
CA VAL A 97 1.25 17.61 15.46
C VAL A 97 0.54 18.96 15.55
N GLU A 98 -0.05 19.44 14.46
CA GLU A 98 -0.62 20.79 14.36
C GLU A 98 -1.97 20.91 15.11
N THR A 99 -2.81 19.88 15.03
CA THR A 99 -4.18 19.93 15.57
C THR A 99 -4.30 19.26 16.94
N TYR A 100 -3.48 18.24 17.20
CA TYR A 100 -3.57 17.42 18.42
C TYR A 100 -2.30 17.49 19.27
N ASN A 101 -1.41 18.50 19.05
CA ASN A 101 -0.19 18.69 19.79
C ASN A 101 0.74 17.45 19.87
N GLY A 102 0.73 16.61 18.83
CA GLY A 102 1.51 15.38 18.78
C GLY A 102 0.90 14.19 19.52
N ILE A 103 -0.29 14.33 20.08
CA ILE A 103 -1.01 13.28 20.81
C ILE A 103 -2.06 12.67 19.88
N PHE A 104 -2.07 11.35 19.74
CA PHE A 104 -3.08 10.66 18.93
C PHE A 104 -4.47 10.77 19.58
N PRO A 105 -5.54 11.03 18.79
CA PRO A 105 -6.90 10.84 19.26
C PRO A 105 -7.10 9.40 19.78
N ASN A 106 -7.86 9.24 20.85
CA ASN A 106 -7.97 7.96 21.56
C ASN A 106 -9.30 7.22 21.30
N THR A 107 -10.16 7.74 20.43
CA THR A 107 -11.42 7.09 20.07
C THR A 107 -11.48 6.72 18.60
N PHE A 108 -12.19 5.64 18.29
CA PHE A 108 -12.46 5.19 16.93
C PHE A 108 -13.00 6.31 16.02
N ASN A 109 -13.96 7.08 16.53
CA ASN A 109 -14.60 8.14 15.76
C ASN A 109 -13.65 9.30 15.45
N GLU A 110 -12.81 9.71 16.40
CA GLU A 110 -11.83 10.79 16.17
C GLU A 110 -10.70 10.33 15.26
N LEU A 111 -10.22 9.10 15.42
CA LEU A 111 -9.18 8.52 14.56
C LEU A 111 -9.59 8.48 13.08
N GLN A 112 -10.88 8.25 12.78
CA GLN A 112 -11.38 8.25 11.40
C GLN A 112 -11.33 9.63 10.72
N LYS A 113 -11.20 10.72 11.46
CA LYS A 113 -11.06 12.08 10.91
C LYS A 113 -9.64 12.35 10.37
N LEU A 114 -8.67 11.48 10.68
CA LEU A 114 -7.29 11.61 10.24
C LEU A 114 -7.10 11.19 8.77
N PRO A 115 -6.26 11.89 7.99
CA PRO A 115 -6.00 11.57 6.60
C PRO A 115 -5.45 10.15 6.40
N GLY A 116 -6.12 9.37 5.55
CA GLY A 116 -5.70 7.99 5.25
C GLY A 116 -6.02 6.96 6.32
N VAL A 117 -6.70 7.35 7.39
CA VAL A 117 -7.20 6.46 8.45
C VAL A 117 -8.66 6.11 8.16
N GLY A 118 -8.88 4.92 7.63
CA GLY A 118 -10.22 4.38 7.42
C GLY A 118 -10.72 3.61 8.64
N PRO A 119 -11.98 3.10 8.60
CA PRO A 119 -12.59 2.36 9.72
C PRO A 119 -11.72 1.21 10.25
N TYR A 120 -11.09 0.44 9.36
CA TYR A 120 -10.16 -0.63 9.74
C TYR A 120 -8.98 -0.10 10.58
N THR A 121 -8.25 0.89 10.06
CA THR A 121 -7.06 1.43 10.74
C THR A 121 -7.44 2.15 12.04
N ALA A 122 -8.57 2.87 12.05
CA ALA A 122 -9.07 3.50 13.26
C ALA A 122 -9.41 2.48 14.36
N ALA A 123 -10.10 1.39 14.01
CA ALA A 123 -10.43 0.33 14.94
C ALA A 123 -9.17 -0.39 15.48
N ALA A 124 -8.17 -0.62 14.64
CA ALA A 124 -6.91 -1.22 15.05
C ALA A 124 -6.17 -0.33 16.07
N ILE A 125 -6.04 0.97 15.80
CA ILE A 125 -5.40 1.91 16.74
C ILE A 125 -6.22 2.02 18.02
N ALA A 126 -7.53 2.26 17.93
CA ALA A 126 -8.41 2.42 19.08
C ALA A 126 -8.39 1.20 19.99
N SER A 127 -8.48 0.01 19.44
CA SER A 127 -8.50 -1.21 20.26
C SER A 127 -7.13 -1.59 20.80
N ILE A 128 -6.06 -1.48 20.00
CA ILE A 128 -4.72 -1.95 20.41
C ILE A 128 -4.04 -0.94 21.34
N ALA A 129 -4.06 0.36 20.99
CA ALA A 129 -3.41 1.39 21.80
C ALA A 129 -4.26 1.84 23.00
N PHE A 130 -5.56 1.97 22.80
CA PHE A 130 -6.45 2.63 23.78
C PHE A 130 -7.49 1.69 24.42
N LYS A 131 -7.48 0.40 24.06
CA LYS A 131 -8.40 -0.62 24.62
C LYS A 131 -9.88 -0.33 24.37
N GLU A 132 -10.20 0.46 23.36
CA GLU A 132 -11.61 0.66 22.96
C GLU A 132 -12.18 -0.65 22.41
N SER A 133 -13.39 -1.01 22.91
CA SER A 133 -14.08 -2.23 22.46
C SER A 133 -14.73 -2.00 21.11
N VAL A 134 -13.92 -2.05 20.04
CA VAL A 134 -14.35 -1.90 18.65
C VAL A 134 -13.66 -2.97 17.79
N ALA A 135 -14.41 -3.54 16.83
CA ALA A 135 -13.93 -4.63 16.00
C ALA A 135 -13.08 -4.15 14.83
N VAL A 136 -11.95 -4.84 14.60
CA VAL A 136 -11.16 -4.73 13.38
C VAL A 136 -11.68 -5.74 12.35
N VAL A 137 -12.06 -5.28 11.15
CA VAL A 137 -12.58 -6.15 10.08
C VAL A 137 -11.76 -5.97 8.81
N ASP A 138 -10.81 -6.88 8.59
CA ASP A 138 -10.00 -6.99 7.37
C ASP A 138 -10.42 -8.18 6.51
N GLY A 139 -9.69 -8.45 5.44
CA GLY A 139 -9.94 -9.61 4.58
C GLY A 139 -9.84 -10.96 5.30
N ASN A 140 -9.02 -11.06 6.34
CA ASN A 140 -8.89 -12.26 7.15
C ASN A 140 -10.11 -12.44 8.05
N VAL A 141 -10.52 -11.36 8.71
CA VAL A 141 -11.70 -11.35 9.61
C VAL A 141 -12.98 -11.63 8.83
N TYR A 142 -13.18 -11.00 7.66
CA TYR A 142 -14.30 -11.34 6.76
C TYR A 142 -14.35 -12.84 6.49
N ARG A 143 -13.23 -13.46 6.18
CA ARG A 143 -13.16 -14.90 5.86
C ARG A 143 -13.46 -15.79 7.05
N VAL A 144 -12.89 -15.46 8.22
CA VAL A 144 -13.14 -16.23 9.45
C VAL A 144 -14.61 -16.17 9.83
N LEU A 145 -15.18 -14.97 9.88
CA LEU A 145 -16.60 -14.77 10.21
C LEU A 145 -17.54 -15.44 9.22
N ALA A 146 -17.28 -15.23 7.91
CA ALA A 146 -18.11 -15.86 6.87
C ALA A 146 -18.12 -17.39 7.00
N ARG A 147 -16.96 -18.00 7.21
CA ARG A 147 -16.85 -19.45 7.32
C ARG A 147 -17.41 -20.03 8.61
N VAL A 148 -17.05 -19.43 9.77
CA VAL A 148 -17.48 -19.95 11.06
C VAL A 148 -19.00 -19.84 11.23
N PHE A 149 -19.58 -18.69 10.82
CA PHE A 149 -21.00 -18.41 11.01
C PHE A 149 -21.88 -18.66 9.79
N GLY A 150 -21.30 -19.08 8.63
CA GLY A 150 -22.05 -19.36 7.39
C GLY A 150 -22.65 -18.10 6.77
N ILE A 151 -21.92 -16.96 6.80
CA ILE A 151 -22.42 -15.68 6.29
C ILE A 151 -22.18 -15.61 4.78
N GLU A 152 -23.26 -15.59 3.97
CA GLU A 152 -23.24 -15.57 2.51
C GLU A 152 -23.43 -14.18 1.90
N ILE A 153 -23.40 -13.12 2.71
CA ILE A 153 -23.52 -11.74 2.25
C ILE A 153 -22.22 -11.31 1.56
N ASP A 154 -22.35 -10.62 0.40
CA ASP A 154 -21.19 -10.12 -0.35
C ASP A 154 -20.39 -9.11 0.45
N THR A 155 -19.15 -9.45 0.81
CA THR A 155 -18.22 -8.59 1.56
C THR A 155 -17.81 -7.31 0.80
N ALA A 156 -18.05 -7.21 -0.50
CA ALA A 156 -17.78 -6.01 -1.29
C ALA A 156 -18.96 -5.02 -1.29
N SER A 157 -20.16 -5.45 -0.91
CA SER A 157 -21.35 -4.61 -0.80
C SER A 157 -21.29 -3.68 0.41
N THR A 158 -22.10 -2.62 0.39
CA THR A 158 -22.26 -1.71 1.56
C THR A 158 -22.94 -2.42 2.71
N GLU A 159 -23.98 -3.20 2.41
CA GLU A 159 -24.71 -4.03 3.37
C GLU A 159 -23.80 -5.05 4.04
N GLY A 160 -23.00 -5.80 3.23
CA GLY A 160 -22.05 -6.77 3.75
C GLY A 160 -21.03 -6.13 4.70
N LYS A 161 -20.45 -5.00 4.33
CA LYS A 161 -19.51 -4.30 5.21
C LYS A 161 -20.14 -3.93 6.56
N LYS A 162 -21.38 -3.41 6.55
CA LYS A 162 -22.12 -3.06 7.76
C LYS A 162 -22.40 -4.32 8.60
N TYR A 163 -22.97 -5.35 7.99
CA TYR A 163 -23.31 -6.60 8.66
C TYR A 163 -22.09 -7.25 9.33
N PHE A 164 -20.99 -7.37 8.62
CA PHE A 164 -19.77 -7.99 9.17
C PHE A 164 -19.15 -7.15 10.29
N PHE A 165 -19.20 -5.83 10.19
CA PHE A 165 -18.74 -4.94 11.25
C PHE A 165 -19.60 -5.07 12.51
N GLU A 166 -20.91 -5.07 12.38
CA GLU A 166 -21.85 -5.29 13.50
C GLU A 166 -21.67 -6.66 14.12
N LYS A 167 -21.53 -7.71 13.28
CA LYS A 167 -21.28 -9.08 13.75
C LYS A 167 -19.96 -9.20 14.50
N ALA A 168 -18.89 -8.57 13.99
CA ALA A 168 -17.61 -8.56 14.67
C ALA A 168 -17.68 -7.84 16.03
N ASN A 169 -18.35 -6.67 16.09
CA ASN A 169 -18.53 -5.92 17.35
C ASN A 169 -19.31 -6.70 18.42
N GLN A 170 -20.27 -7.53 18.04
CA GLN A 170 -20.95 -8.44 18.97
C GLN A 170 -20.04 -9.49 19.61
N LEU A 171 -18.88 -9.73 19.00
CA LEU A 171 -17.91 -10.75 19.43
C LEU A 171 -16.72 -10.17 20.20
N VAL A 172 -16.42 -8.88 20.04
CA VAL A 172 -15.33 -8.20 20.76
C VAL A 172 -15.62 -8.16 22.24
N PRO A 173 -14.78 -8.74 23.10
CA PRO A 173 -14.97 -8.65 24.53
C PRO A 173 -14.61 -7.24 25.05
N ALA A 174 -15.28 -6.79 26.10
CA ALA A 174 -14.94 -5.53 26.77
C ALA A 174 -13.54 -5.56 27.39
N LYS A 175 -13.14 -6.72 27.89
CA LYS A 175 -11.78 -6.97 28.36
C LYS A 175 -10.94 -7.58 27.22
N ASP A 176 -9.73 -7.05 27.00
CA ASP A 176 -8.77 -7.51 26.00
C ASP A 176 -9.24 -7.41 24.52
N PRO A 177 -9.87 -6.28 24.09
CA PRO A 177 -10.31 -6.09 22.70
C PRO A 177 -9.16 -6.12 21.71
N ASP A 178 -7.96 -5.68 22.11
CA ASP A 178 -6.72 -5.73 21.33
C ASP A 178 -6.28 -7.16 21.05
N LEU A 179 -6.30 -8.03 22.07
CA LEU A 179 -5.94 -9.45 21.90
C LEU A 179 -6.92 -10.14 20.96
N PHE A 180 -8.23 -9.86 21.12
CA PHE A 180 -9.25 -10.41 20.25
C PHE A 180 -9.05 -10.00 18.79
N ASN A 181 -8.87 -8.71 18.52
CA ASN A 181 -8.68 -8.21 17.17
C ASN A 181 -7.41 -8.76 16.50
N GLN A 182 -6.30 -8.77 17.24
CA GLN A 182 -5.06 -9.36 16.75
C GLN A 182 -5.22 -10.88 16.52
N ALA A 183 -5.93 -11.58 17.38
CA ALA A 183 -6.21 -13.00 17.25
C ALA A 183 -7.04 -13.32 16.01
N MET A 184 -8.08 -12.55 15.74
CA MET A 184 -8.92 -12.71 14.54
C MET A 184 -8.12 -12.55 13.25
N MET A 185 -7.30 -11.50 13.17
CA MET A 185 -6.44 -11.26 12.00
C MET A 185 -5.41 -12.36 11.83
N GLU A 186 -4.73 -12.77 12.92
CA GLU A 186 -3.68 -13.79 12.88
C GLU A 186 -4.24 -15.17 12.55
N PHE A 187 -5.37 -15.54 13.13
CA PHE A 187 -6.04 -16.80 12.83
C PHE A 187 -6.41 -16.91 11.36
N GLY A 188 -6.94 -15.83 10.77
CA GLY A 188 -7.18 -15.76 9.34
C GLY A 188 -5.91 -15.85 8.50
N ALA A 189 -4.81 -15.27 8.97
CA ALA A 189 -3.54 -15.26 8.24
C ALA A 189 -2.77 -16.58 8.30
N LEU A 190 -2.89 -17.35 9.38
CA LEU A 190 -2.07 -18.56 9.63
C LEU A 190 -2.85 -19.86 9.58
N HIS A 191 -4.13 -19.85 9.93
CA HIS A 191 -4.94 -21.06 10.13
C HIS A 191 -6.10 -21.17 9.14
N CYS A 192 -7.03 -20.20 9.16
CA CYS A 192 -8.16 -20.16 8.25
C CYS A 192 -7.77 -19.53 6.91
N LEU A 193 -6.87 -20.17 6.17
CA LEU A 193 -6.28 -19.67 4.92
C LEU A 193 -7.31 -19.53 3.79
N PRO A 194 -7.06 -18.64 2.78
CA PRO A 194 -7.93 -18.52 1.61
C PRO A 194 -8.08 -19.83 0.84
N GLN A 195 -6.96 -20.53 0.66
CA GLN A 195 -6.89 -21.85 0.02
C GLN A 195 -6.33 -22.85 1.03
N ASN A 196 -6.84 -24.08 1.01
CA ASN A 196 -6.43 -25.17 1.88
C ASN A 196 -6.35 -24.78 3.36
N PRO A 197 -7.45 -24.29 4.00
CA PRO A 197 -7.48 -23.99 5.41
C PRO A 197 -7.27 -25.26 6.24
N LYS A 198 -6.62 -25.14 7.42
CA LYS A 198 -6.32 -26.25 8.32
C LYS A 198 -7.56 -26.67 9.14
N CYS A 199 -8.60 -27.17 8.46
CA CYS A 199 -9.91 -27.42 9.09
C CYS A 199 -9.91 -28.54 10.13
N ASP A 200 -9.06 -29.55 9.97
CA ASP A 200 -9.04 -30.71 10.89
C ASP A 200 -8.44 -30.37 12.26
N GLU A 201 -7.47 -29.46 12.28
CA GLU A 201 -6.84 -28.95 13.50
C GLU A 201 -7.53 -27.67 14.03
N CYS A 202 -8.65 -27.27 13.46
CA CYS A 202 -9.26 -25.97 13.75
C CYS A 202 -9.99 -25.95 15.09
N ILE A 203 -9.72 -24.93 15.90
CA ILE A 203 -10.40 -24.71 17.19
C ILE A 203 -11.92 -24.53 17.07
N PHE A 204 -12.40 -24.22 15.87
CA PHE A 204 -13.82 -24.10 15.55
C PHE A 204 -14.37 -25.27 14.71
N SER A 205 -13.61 -26.35 14.55
CA SER A 205 -13.96 -27.48 13.67
C SER A 205 -15.38 -28.04 13.87
N SER A 206 -15.79 -28.20 15.14
CA SER A 206 -17.11 -28.73 15.50
C SER A 206 -18.27 -27.73 15.33
N ALA A 207 -17.99 -26.43 15.31
CA ALA A 207 -18.98 -25.36 15.26
C ALA A 207 -18.99 -24.58 13.93
N CYS A 208 -18.03 -24.83 13.05
CA CYS A 208 -17.86 -24.10 11.80
C CYS A 208 -18.88 -24.55 10.74
N VAL A 209 -19.75 -23.60 10.35
CA VAL A 209 -20.78 -23.84 9.32
C VAL A 209 -20.16 -24.20 7.98
N ALA A 210 -19.12 -23.48 7.55
CA ALA A 210 -18.47 -23.76 6.27
C ALA A 210 -17.84 -25.16 6.23
N ARG A 211 -17.26 -25.65 7.35
CA ARG A 211 -16.75 -27.03 7.41
C ARG A 211 -17.87 -28.05 7.31
N LYS A 212 -18.95 -27.84 8.06
CA LYS A 212 -20.10 -28.77 8.08
C LYS A 212 -20.76 -28.92 6.71
N HIS A 213 -20.78 -27.83 5.91
CA HIS A 213 -21.46 -27.78 4.61
C HIS A 213 -20.48 -27.68 3.43
N GLU A 214 -19.19 -27.91 3.62
CA GLU A 214 -18.14 -27.88 2.59
C GLU A 214 -18.01 -26.54 1.83
N LEU A 215 -18.35 -25.43 2.50
CA LEU A 215 -18.37 -24.07 1.92
C LEU A 215 -17.05 -23.29 2.06
N GLN A 216 -15.98 -23.91 2.58
CA GLN A 216 -14.72 -23.18 2.85
C GLN A 216 -14.03 -22.63 1.61
N ASN A 217 -14.31 -23.16 0.41
CA ASN A 217 -13.80 -22.64 -0.86
C ASN A 217 -14.72 -21.60 -1.51
N VAL A 218 -15.96 -21.48 -1.04
CA VAL A 218 -16.97 -20.53 -1.53
C VAL A 218 -16.98 -19.26 -0.69
N LEU A 219 -16.86 -19.40 0.64
CA LEU A 219 -16.90 -18.30 1.59
C LEU A 219 -15.52 -17.69 1.86
N PRO A 220 -15.43 -16.36 1.94
CA PRO A 220 -16.51 -15.34 1.84
C PRO A 220 -16.91 -15.04 0.40
N ILE A 221 -18.17 -14.69 0.17
CA ILE A 221 -18.64 -14.22 -1.14
C ILE A 221 -18.06 -12.83 -1.42
N LYS A 222 -17.53 -12.64 -2.64
CA LYS A 222 -16.96 -11.38 -3.11
C LYS A 222 -17.15 -11.20 -4.60
N SER A 223 -18.12 -10.40 -5.00
CA SER A 223 -18.56 -10.24 -6.40
C SER A 223 -17.73 -9.25 -7.23
N LYS A 224 -17.06 -8.27 -6.63
CA LYS A 224 -16.38 -7.20 -7.38
C LYS A 224 -15.09 -7.69 -8.03
N LYS A 225 -15.08 -7.71 -9.38
CA LYS A 225 -13.87 -7.86 -10.18
C LYS A 225 -13.36 -6.49 -10.63
N THR A 226 -12.10 -6.21 -10.41
CA THR A 226 -11.46 -4.96 -10.86
C THR A 226 -11.19 -5.04 -12.36
N LYS A 227 -11.68 -4.06 -13.15
CA LYS A 227 -11.27 -3.90 -14.55
C LYS A 227 -9.84 -3.36 -14.60
N ILE A 228 -8.95 -4.07 -15.27
CA ILE A 228 -7.55 -3.67 -15.43
C ILE A 228 -7.44 -2.71 -16.63
N LYS A 229 -6.97 -1.48 -16.38
CA LYS A 229 -6.69 -0.47 -17.41
C LYS A 229 -5.29 -0.69 -17.98
N LYS A 230 -5.16 -0.81 -19.30
CA LYS A 230 -3.86 -0.82 -19.99
C LYS A 230 -3.41 0.61 -20.28
N ARG A 231 -2.12 0.91 -20.04
CA ARG A 231 -1.48 2.21 -20.31
C ARG A 231 -0.14 1.97 -20.97
N TYR A 232 0.26 2.84 -21.91
CA TYR A 232 1.49 2.72 -22.68
C TYR A 232 2.35 3.95 -22.41
N PHE A 233 3.50 3.74 -21.77
CA PHE A 233 4.41 4.77 -21.33
C PHE A 233 5.68 4.75 -22.19
N TYR A 234 6.03 5.88 -22.74
CA TYR A 234 7.25 6.09 -23.49
C TYR A 234 8.10 7.10 -22.75
N TYR A 235 9.08 6.60 -21.99
CA TYR A 235 10.01 7.41 -21.22
C TYR A 235 11.26 7.72 -22.04
N PHE A 236 11.60 8.99 -22.11
CA PHE A 236 12.81 9.50 -22.76
C PHE A 236 13.84 9.80 -21.67
N ASP A 237 14.88 8.98 -21.57
CA ASP A 237 16.00 9.16 -20.65
C ASP A 237 17.03 10.08 -21.31
N ILE A 238 16.87 11.39 -21.14
CA ILE A 238 17.69 12.42 -21.78
C ILE A 238 18.92 12.68 -20.91
N ARG A 239 20.09 12.41 -21.50
CA ARG A 239 21.38 12.45 -20.83
C ARG A 239 22.37 13.37 -21.54
N PHE A 240 23.28 13.93 -20.75
CA PHE A 240 24.50 14.58 -21.22
C PHE A 240 25.60 14.40 -20.16
N LYS A 241 26.67 13.71 -20.50
CA LYS A 241 27.73 13.31 -19.56
C LYS A 241 27.10 12.58 -18.34
N ASN A 242 27.43 13.03 -17.12
CA ASN A 242 26.93 12.44 -15.87
C ASN A 242 25.61 13.08 -15.37
N LYS A 243 24.86 13.75 -16.27
CA LYS A 243 23.60 14.44 -15.92
C LYS A 243 22.41 13.81 -16.64
N ARG A 244 21.24 13.86 -15.99
CA ARG A 244 19.97 13.42 -16.55
C ARG A 244 18.88 14.49 -16.35
N LEU A 245 17.93 14.53 -17.27
CA LEU A 245 16.75 15.38 -17.17
C LEU A 245 15.61 14.57 -16.54
N MET A 246 15.05 15.08 -15.46
CA MET A 246 13.90 14.46 -14.77
C MET A 246 12.94 15.56 -14.29
N LYS A 247 11.72 15.15 -13.90
CA LYS A 247 10.75 16.02 -13.26
C LYS A 247 9.97 15.29 -12.19
N GLN A 248 9.47 16.06 -11.22
CA GLN A 248 8.53 15.51 -10.23
C GLN A 248 7.13 15.40 -10.83
N ARG A 249 6.47 14.28 -10.64
CA ARG A 249 5.08 14.08 -11.02
C ARG A 249 4.16 14.80 -10.04
N THR A 250 3.48 15.85 -10.49
CA THR A 250 2.56 16.66 -9.67
C THR A 250 1.10 16.26 -9.81
N ALA A 251 0.72 15.70 -10.97
CA ALA A 251 -0.66 15.30 -11.25
C ALA A 251 -1.17 14.21 -10.30
N LYS A 252 -2.49 14.23 -9.98
CA LYS A 252 -3.18 13.18 -9.22
C LYS A 252 -3.29 11.89 -10.04
N ASP A 253 -2.20 11.14 -10.11
CA ASP A 253 -2.10 9.86 -10.82
C ASP A 253 -1.16 8.93 -10.05
N ILE A 254 -0.92 7.72 -10.60
CA ILE A 254 0.11 6.82 -10.06
C ILE A 254 1.44 7.58 -9.94
N TRP A 255 2.19 7.24 -8.91
CA TRP A 255 3.54 7.78 -8.64
C TRP A 255 3.61 9.31 -8.43
N GLN A 256 2.49 9.96 -8.10
CA GLN A 256 2.48 11.38 -7.72
C GLN A 256 3.52 11.65 -6.61
N GLY A 257 4.31 12.70 -6.76
CA GLY A 257 5.39 13.10 -5.86
C GLY A 257 6.73 12.43 -6.15
N LEU A 258 6.75 11.39 -7.00
CA LEU A 258 7.99 10.74 -7.44
C LEU A 258 8.56 11.44 -8.67
N TYR A 259 9.84 11.18 -8.93
CA TYR A 259 10.55 11.72 -10.10
C TYR A 259 10.60 10.71 -11.22
N ASP A 260 10.36 11.18 -12.44
CA ASP A 260 10.48 10.38 -13.66
C ASP A 260 11.13 11.17 -14.80
N PHE A 261 11.41 10.47 -15.90
CA PHE A 261 11.90 11.05 -17.13
C PHE A 261 10.78 11.77 -17.88
N TYR A 262 11.11 12.41 -19.00
CA TYR A 262 10.09 12.90 -19.93
C TYR A 262 9.20 11.76 -20.39
N LEU A 263 7.89 11.89 -20.20
CA LEU A 263 6.91 10.84 -20.47
C LEU A 263 5.92 11.27 -21.55
N ILE A 264 5.75 10.42 -22.57
CA ILE A 264 4.58 10.42 -23.44
C ILE A 264 3.70 9.23 -23.04
N GLU A 265 2.45 9.48 -22.70
CA GLU A 265 1.48 8.43 -22.40
C GLU A 265 0.48 8.26 -23.54
N LYS A 266 0.19 7.00 -23.89
CA LYS A 266 -0.80 6.63 -24.89
C LYS A 266 -1.84 5.65 -24.35
N LYS A 267 -3.06 5.73 -24.90
CA LYS A 267 -4.13 4.77 -24.62
C LYS A 267 -3.99 3.46 -25.39
N ARG A 268 -3.24 3.47 -26.50
CA ARG A 268 -2.96 2.33 -27.39
C ARG A 268 -1.46 2.26 -27.68
N PRO A 269 -0.94 1.09 -28.10
CA PRO A 269 0.45 0.98 -28.54
C PRO A 269 0.75 1.96 -29.68
N ALA A 270 1.89 2.62 -29.63
CA ALA A 270 2.40 3.45 -30.71
C ALA A 270 3.78 2.94 -31.15
N ASN A 271 4.09 3.10 -32.44
CA ASN A 271 5.41 2.89 -32.99
C ASN A 271 6.21 4.22 -33.07
N SER A 272 7.44 4.17 -33.52
CA SER A 272 8.28 5.37 -33.64
C SER A 272 7.67 6.44 -34.56
N ALA A 273 7.01 6.05 -35.65
CA ALA A 273 6.36 6.98 -36.56
C ALA A 273 5.18 7.71 -35.88
N GLY A 274 4.34 6.99 -35.16
CA GLY A 274 3.22 7.57 -34.40
C GLY A 274 3.67 8.53 -33.29
N LEU A 275 4.84 8.28 -32.68
CA LEU A 275 5.42 9.18 -31.70
C LEU A 275 6.04 10.44 -32.32
N ARG A 276 6.55 10.35 -33.57
CA ARG A 276 7.13 11.50 -34.31
C ARG A 276 6.08 12.54 -34.73
N GLN A 277 4.86 12.11 -34.97
CA GLN A 277 3.75 12.99 -35.40
C GLN A 277 3.24 13.93 -34.30
N GLU A 278 3.53 13.66 -33.05
CA GLU A 278 3.14 14.50 -31.92
C GLU A 278 4.26 15.46 -31.56
N GLU A 279 4.13 16.73 -31.99
CA GLU A 279 4.82 17.99 -31.60
C GLU A 279 6.14 17.87 -30.79
N MET A 280 7.06 16.98 -31.15
CA MET A 280 8.23 16.73 -30.36
C MET A 280 9.50 16.99 -31.11
N SER A 281 9.67 18.22 -31.55
CA SER A 281 10.86 18.69 -32.26
C SER A 281 12.19 18.36 -31.60
N ILE A 282 12.19 18.13 -30.27
CA ILE A 282 13.41 17.81 -29.49
C ILE A 282 13.67 16.33 -29.45
N VAL A 283 12.67 15.48 -29.17
CA VAL A 283 12.86 14.04 -28.99
C VAL A 283 12.71 13.25 -30.29
N ALA A 284 12.01 13.80 -31.30
CA ALA A 284 11.76 13.14 -32.58
C ALA A 284 13.05 12.70 -33.32
N PRO A 285 14.14 13.51 -33.38
CA PRO A 285 15.38 13.10 -34.02
C PRO A 285 16.06 11.88 -33.38
N TYR A 286 15.79 11.63 -32.10
CA TYR A 286 16.41 10.57 -31.30
C TYR A 286 15.56 9.31 -31.22
N LEU A 287 14.36 9.29 -31.83
CA LEU A 287 13.53 8.09 -31.86
C LEU A 287 14.19 7.02 -32.75
N PRO A 288 14.45 5.83 -32.22
CA PRO A 288 15.00 4.73 -32.99
C PRO A 288 13.99 4.28 -34.06
N SER A 289 14.45 3.62 -35.12
CA SER A 289 13.58 3.03 -36.15
C SER A 289 12.62 1.99 -35.56
N LYS A 290 13.11 1.21 -34.57
CA LYS A 290 12.31 0.25 -33.80
C LYS A 290 12.45 0.57 -32.32
N LEU A 291 11.31 0.73 -31.63
CA LEU A 291 11.30 0.96 -30.19
C LEU A 291 11.84 -0.25 -29.43
N PRO A 292 12.53 -0.06 -28.31
CA PRO A 292 12.90 -1.15 -27.39
C PRO A 292 11.65 -1.92 -26.95
N ALA A 293 11.83 -3.22 -26.65
CA ALA A 293 10.72 -4.03 -26.13
C ALA A 293 10.13 -3.42 -24.85
N PRO A 294 8.79 -3.41 -24.67
CA PRO A 294 8.17 -2.83 -23.49
C PRO A 294 8.41 -3.68 -22.26
N LEU A 295 8.78 -3.03 -21.17
CA LEU A 295 8.72 -3.62 -19.84
C LEU A 295 7.27 -3.63 -19.37
N LYS A 296 6.73 -4.81 -19.08
CA LYS A 296 5.39 -4.97 -18.51
C LYS A 296 5.43 -4.79 -17.00
N HIS A 297 4.72 -3.79 -16.48
CA HIS A 297 4.59 -3.54 -15.05
C HIS A 297 3.12 -3.61 -14.62
N VAL A 298 2.82 -4.52 -13.67
CA VAL A 298 1.45 -4.79 -13.22
C VAL A 298 1.20 -4.10 -11.90
N LEU A 299 0.13 -3.29 -11.88
CA LEU A 299 -0.44 -2.69 -10.67
C LEU A 299 -1.83 -3.28 -10.44
N SER A 300 -2.42 -3.09 -9.25
CA SER A 300 -3.72 -3.71 -8.90
C SER A 300 -4.86 -3.35 -9.86
N HIS A 301 -4.86 -2.16 -10.43
CA HIS A 301 -5.93 -1.67 -11.33
C HIS A 301 -5.43 -1.31 -12.72
N GLN A 302 -4.13 -1.44 -12.96
CA GLN A 302 -3.49 -0.99 -14.19
C GLN A 302 -2.40 -1.95 -14.62
N GLN A 303 -2.19 -2.04 -15.93
CA GLN A 303 -1.08 -2.74 -16.56
C GLN A 303 -0.35 -1.73 -17.43
N LEU A 304 0.90 -1.45 -17.08
CA LEU A 304 1.74 -0.52 -17.81
C LEU A 304 2.65 -1.28 -18.77
N PHE A 305 2.73 -0.77 -20.00
CA PHE A 305 3.70 -1.18 -21.01
C PHE A 305 4.66 -0.02 -21.17
N ILE A 306 5.89 -0.17 -20.69
CA ILE A 306 6.86 0.91 -20.52
C ILE A 306 8.01 0.72 -21.50
N HIS A 307 8.20 1.67 -22.39
CA HIS A 307 9.39 1.75 -23.25
C HIS A 307 10.34 2.80 -22.67
N PHE A 308 11.61 2.44 -22.47
CA PHE A 308 12.68 3.37 -22.13
C PHE A 308 13.49 3.69 -23.38
N ILE A 309 13.56 4.95 -23.75
CA ILE A 309 14.23 5.45 -24.94
C ILE A 309 15.41 6.32 -24.49
N PRO A 310 16.65 5.77 -24.51
CA PRO A 310 17.83 6.53 -24.13
C PRO A 310 18.13 7.58 -25.20
N MET A 311 18.49 8.80 -24.75
CA MET A 311 18.86 9.92 -25.60
C MET A 311 20.13 10.56 -25.03
N GLU A 312 21.25 10.38 -25.71
CA GLU A 312 22.51 11.04 -25.37
C GLU A 312 22.65 12.30 -26.23
N LEU A 313 22.63 13.46 -25.62
CA LEU A 313 22.78 14.74 -26.31
C LEU A 313 24.26 15.09 -26.49
N LYS A 314 24.56 15.82 -27.56
CA LYS A 314 25.95 16.05 -27.99
C LYS A 314 26.59 17.28 -27.34
N SER A 315 25.78 18.24 -26.86
CA SER A 315 26.28 19.50 -26.31
C SER A 315 25.49 19.97 -25.09
N ASP A 316 26.13 20.75 -24.24
CA ASP A 316 25.46 21.41 -23.10
C ASP A 316 24.36 22.37 -23.54
N LYS A 317 24.52 23.00 -24.72
CA LYS A 317 23.52 23.87 -25.31
C LYS A 317 22.24 23.11 -25.66
N GLU A 318 22.35 21.95 -26.33
CA GLU A 318 21.22 21.08 -26.65
C GLU A 318 20.52 20.59 -25.36
N PHE A 319 21.31 20.19 -24.37
CA PHE A 319 20.81 19.70 -23.09
C PHE A 319 20.03 20.77 -22.32
N SER A 320 20.58 22.00 -22.27
CA SER A 320 19.90 23.15 -21.64
C SER A 320 18.64 23.56 -22.39
N VAL A 321 18.63 23.53 -23.72
CA VAL A 321 17.44 23.78 -24.54
C VAL A 321 16.37 22.72 -24.30
N ALA A 322 16.75 21.43 -24.21
CA ALA A 322 15.82 20.34 -23.92
C ALA A 322 15.22 20.49 -22.51
N ALA A 323 16.04 20.80 -21.51
CA ALA A 323 15.58 21.03 -20.14
C ALA A 323 14.51 22.12 -20.08
N LYS A 324 14.76 23.26 -20.71
CA LYS A 324 13.84 24.40 -20.74
C LYS A 324 12.54 24.10 -21.50
N LYS A 325 12.65 23.57 -22.73
CA LYS A 325 11.46 23.32 -23.58
C LYS A 325 10.57 22.20 -23.03
N LEU A 326 11.13 21.18 -22.38
CA LEU A 326 10.38 20.04 -21.81
C LEU A 326 10.00 20.24 -20.34
N ALA A 327 10.32 21.41 -19.77
CA ALA A 327 10.12 21.74 -18.35
C ALA A 327 10.69 20.66 -17.42
N LEU A 328 11.93 20.25 -17.68
CA LEU A 328 12.66 19.26 -16.90
C LEU A 328 13.77 19.93 -16.09
N GLN A 329 14.15 19.31 -14.98
CA GLN A 329 15.26 19.73 -14.12
C GLN A 329 16.48 18.83 -14.36
N VAL A 330 17.66 19.41 -14.16
CA VAL A 330 18.94 18.72 -14.31
C VAL A 330 19.32 18.04 -12.99
N TYR A 331 19.65 16.77 -13.06
CA TYR A 331 20.12 15.97 -11.92
C TYR A 331 21.45 15.30 -12.27
N SER A 332 22.41 15.40 -11.36
CA SER A 332 23.64 14.61 -11.38
C SER A 332 23.32 13.12 -11.06
N LYS A 333 24.24 12.20 -11.37
CA LYS A 333 24.10 10.78 -10.99
C LYS A 333 23.79 10.60 -9.50
N LYS A 334 24.52 11.31 -8.61
CA LYS A 334 24.35 11.26 -7.16
C LYS A 334 22.95 11.74 -6.71
N GLU A 335 22.44 12.81 -7.31
CA GLU A 335 21.11 13.32 -7.00
C GLU A 335 20.02 12.37 -7.49
N VAL A 336 20.18 11.76 -8.68
CA VAL A 336 19.27 10.74 -9.20
C VAL A 336 19.15 9.55 -8.23
N GLU A 337 20.22 9.13 -7.58
CA GLU A 337 20.19 8.06 -6.58
C GLU A 337 19.35 8.44 -5.33
N GLN A 338 19.37 9.71 -4.95
CA GLN A 338 18.74 10.20 -3.72
C GLN A 338 17.25 10.56 -3.86
N ILE A 339 16.79 10.98 -5.03
CA ILE A 339 15.39 11.36 -5.24
C ILE A 339 14.47 10.12 -5.28
N PRO A 340 13.21 10.23 -4.79
CA PRO A 340 12.25 9.14 -4.83
C PRO A 340 11.76 8.89 -6.27
N LYS A 341 11.81 7.64 -6.73
CA LYS A 341 11.43 7.24 -8.10
C LYS A 341 10.56 5.99 -8.10
N PRO A 342 9.74 5.78 -9.15
CA PRO A 342 9.11 4.49 -9.38
C PRO A 342 10.15 3.37 -9.47
N VAL A 343 9.82 2.20 -8.93
CA VAL A 343 10.74 1.05 -8.92
C VAL A 343 11.20 0.63 -10.32
N VAL A 344 10.38 0.87 -11.34
CA VAL A 344 10.72 0.58 -12.74
C VAL A 344 11.83 1.51 -13.27
N ILE A 345 11.79 2.78 -12.86
CA ILE A 345 12.83 3.77 -13.20
C ILE A 345 14.10 3.49 -12.39
N GLU A 346 13.98 3.16 -11.11
CA GLU A 346 15.12 2.76 -10.28
C GLU A 346 15.89 1.56 -10.89
N LYS A 347 15.14 0.51 -11.28
CA LYS A 347 15.73 -0.67 -11.94
C LYS A 347 16.38 -0.34 -13.27
N TYR A 348 15.72 0.51 -14.07
CA TYR A 348 16.26 0.94 -15.35
C TYR A 348 17.56 1.73 -15.16
N VAL A 349 17.60 2.70 -14.25
CA VAL A 349 18.80 3.49 -13.97
C VAL A 349 19.96 2.61 -13.55
N LYS A 350 19.74 1.67 -12.61
CA LYS A 350 20.76 0.72 -12.14
C LYS A 350 21.28 -0.22 -13.24
N ALA A 351 20.44 -0.57 -14.20
CA ALA A 351 20.87 -1.42 -15.33
C ALA A 351 21.69 -0.67 -16.39
N GLN A 352 21.77 0.68 -16.30
CA GLN A 352 22.60 1.53 -17.18
C GLN A 352 23.94 1.93 -16.54
N GLU A 353 24.18 1.53 -15.33
CA GLU A 353 25.44 1.69 -14.57
C GLU A 353 26.38 0.51 -14.78
#